data_7bb73f0e0031598fc1ed4e8003072398
#
_entry.id   7bb73f0e0031598fc1ed4e8003072398
#
_cell.length_a   1.000
_cell.length_b   1.000
_cell.length_c   1.000
_cell.angle_alpha   90.00
_cell.angle_beta   90.00
_cell.angle_gamma   90.00
#
_symmetry.space_group_name_H-M   'P 1'
#
loop_
_entity.id
_entity.type
_entity.pdbx_description
1 polymer ?
#
loop_
_entity_poly.entity_id
_entity_poly.type
_entity_poly.pdbx_seq_one_letter_code
_entity_poly.pdbx_strand_id
1 'polypeptide(L)'
;MQRPRMILAATSLLALTLAVPITRAGGGSGGGACPGAPFPTDGNGFDPASFGPDAHVIDHRFFPLEPGTRWVYRGSSVEGRERVPHRVVFTVTDLRKEVACVRTLVGWDRDFVEGELVEKELIFLAQDAEGTVWHLGQYAESYDGPEFEGAAPWLVGYLEGAMAGIMMLDHPRVGTPSYSEGFAPPPYYWDDRARVVARGLETCVPAGCYDQVLLIEEFEPTKPGAFQLKFYAPHVGPVRVGWRGRNEEEREVLTLVKVVHLDQEAMARVRAAALAMEARANVYGLTSPLEEIPPP
;
A
#
# COMPACT_ATOMS: atom_id res chain seq x y z
N MET A 1 10.98 33.88 12.67
CA MET A 1 9.58 33.46 12.90
C MET A 1 9.28 32.39 11.87
N GLN A 2 9.55 31.14 12.23
CA GLN A 2 9.21 29.99 11.41
C GLN A 2 7.71 29.75 11.53
N ARG A 3 7.00 29.74 10.40
CA ARG A 3 5.59 29.33 10.34
C ARG A 3 5.53 27.81 10.47
N PRO A 4 4.61 27.22 11.24
CA PRO A 4 4.44 25.79 11.25
C PRO A 4 4.00 25.34 9.84
N ARG A 5 4.79 24.46 9.22
CA ARG A 5 4.42 23.75 8.00
C ARG A 5 3.34 22.75 8.40
N MET A 6 2.12 22.96 7.97
CA MET A 6 1.10 21.91 7.98
C MET A 6 1.41 21.02 6.77
N ILE A 7 2.06 19.90 7.03
CA ILE A 7 2.15 18.80 6.07
C ILE A 7 0.81 18.09 6.15
N LEU A 8 -0.03 18.23 5.12
CA LEU A 8 -1.14 17.32 4.91
C LEU A 8 -0.57 16.07 4.24
N ALA A 9 0.05 15.21 5.03
CA ALA A 9 0.11 13.81 4.68
C ALA A 9 -1.34 13.30 4.70
N ALA A 10 -1.68 12.40 3.79
CA ALA A 10 -2.98 11.77 3.77
C ALA A 10 -3.41 11.42 5.20
N THR A 11 -4.39 12.14 5.72
CA THR A 11 -5.07 11.95 7.01
C THR A 11 -4.21 11.64 8.23
N SER A 12 -3.41 12.59 8.72
CA SER A 12 -2.88 12.54 10.09
C SER A 12 -3.87 13.13 11.08
N LEU A 13 -4.63 12.29 11.76
CA LEU A 13 -5.35 12.66 12.97
C LEU A 13 -4.48 12.38 14.18
N LEU A 14 -4.30 13.40 15.02
CA LEU A 14 -3.61 13.39 16.30
C LEU A 14 -4.14 12.24 17.19
N ALA A 15 -3.35 11.22 17.41
CA ALA A 15 -3.73 10.09 18.26
C ALA A 15 -3.62 10.45 19.73
N LEU A 16 -4.77 10.61 20.39
CA LEU A 16 -4.87 10.60 21.85
C LEU A 16 -4.73 9.14 22.32
N THR A 17 -3.66 8.82 23.03
CA THR A 17 -3.39 7.48 23.55
C THR A 17 -4.40 7.10 24.62
N LEU A 18 -5.42 6.32 24.26
CA LEU A 18 -6.24 5.55 25.18
C LEU A 18 -5.79 4.09 25.13
N ALA A 19 -5.25 3.59 26.23
CA ALA A 19 -4.90 2.20 26.40
C ALA A 19 -6.18 1.34 26.43
N VAL A 20 -6.38 0.54 25.38
CA VAL A 20 -7.43 -0.48 25.32
C VAL A 20 -6.85 -1.79 25.88
N PRO A 21 -7.55 -2.50 26.78
CA PRO A 21 -7.06 -3.78 27.29
C PRO A 21 -7.14 -4.87 26.21
N ILE A 22 -5.99 -5.50 25.94
CA ILE A 22 -5.84 -6.58 24.95
C ILE A 22 -6.26 -7.89 25.63
N THR A 23 -7.30 -8.52 25.16
CA THR A 23 -7.66 -9.91 25.52
C THR A 23 -6.81 -10.90 24.72
N ARG A 24 -6.08 -11.74 25.43
CA ARG A 24 -5.15 -12.75 24.92
C ARG A 24 -5.93 -13.93 24.33
N ALA A 25 -5.85 -14.17 23.03
CA ALA A 25 -6.30 -15.42 22.42
C ALA A 25 -5.18 -16.46 22.52
N GLY A 26 -5.49 -17.65 23.04
CA GLY A 26 -4.51 -18.70 23.32
C GLY A 26 -4.04 -19.41 22.05
N GLY A 27 -2.75 -19.70 21.98
CA GLY A 27 -2.15 -20.47 20.89
C GLY A 27 -2.59 -21.95 20.96
N GLY A 28 -3.04 -22.48 19.83
CA GLY A 28 -3.33 -23.89 19.58
C GLY A 28 -2.77 -24.33 18.25
N SER A 29 -1.78 -25.21 18.27
CA SER A 29 -1.22 -25.88 17.10
C SER A 29 -2.14 -27.02 16.64
N GLY A 30 -2.68 -26.93 15.45
CA GLY A 30 -3.45 -27.99 14.79
C GLY A 30 -4.29 -27.39 13.68
N GLY A 31 -4.37 -28.00 12.50
CA GLY A 31 -5.08 -27.52 11.30
C GLY A 31 -6.51 -27.02 11.58
N GLY A 32 -6.63 -25.86 12.17
CA GLY A 32 -7.82 -25.24 12.68
C GLY A 32 -8.08 -23.92 11.95
N ALA A 33 -9.35 -23.50 11.98
CA ALA A 33 -9.81 -22.24 11.42
C ALA A 33 -8.87 -21.07 11.80
N CYS A 34 -8.65 -20.18 10.85
CA CYS A 34 -7.86 -18.97 11.05
C CYS A 34 -8.35 -18.17 12.26
N PRO A 35 -7.50 -17.86 13.25
CA PRO A 35 -7.92 -17.07 14.39
C PRO A 35 -8.49 -15.72 13.94
N GLY A 36 -9.66 -15.38 14.45
CA GLY A 36 -10.36 -14.13 14.10
C GLY A 36 -11.30 -14.21 12.90
N ALA A 37 -11.33 -15.32 12.19
CA ALA A 37 -12.30 -15.51 11.10
C ALA A 37 -13.75 -15.74 11.65
N PRO A 38 -14.82 -15.36 10.91
CA PRO A 38 -14.74 -14.65 9.65
C PRO A 38 -14.28 -13.19 9.84
N PHE A 39 -13.47 -12.70 8.91
CA PHE A 39 -13.03 -11.29 8.93
C PHE A 39 -14.10 -10.35 8.38
N PRO A 40 -14.18 -9.08 8.85
CA PRO A 40 -15.07 -8.09 8.28
C PRO A 40 -14.77 -7.88 6.80
N THR A 41 -15.80 -7.73 5.98
CA THR A 41 -15.70 -7.39 4.56
C THR A 41 -16.80 -6.41 4.18
N ASP A 42 -16.58 -5.62 3.14
CA ASP A 42 -17.60 -4.76 2.53
C ASP A 42 -18.40 -5.50 1.43
N GLY A 43 -18.34 -6.83 1.41
CA GLY A 43 -18.91 -7.67 0.35
C GLY A 43 -17.94 -7.93 -0.81
N ASN A 44 -16.64 -7.58 -0.66
CA ASN A 44 -15.59 -7.78 -1.67
C ASN A 44 -15.18 -9.25 -1.84
N GLY A 45 -15.65 -10.16 -0.96
CA GLY A 45 -15.39 -11.60 -1.07
C GLY A 45 -14.06 -12.07 -0.46
N PHE A 46 -13.40 -11.25 0.38
CA PHE A 46 -12.18 -11.69 1.05
C PHE A 46 -12.41 -12.96 1.86
N ASP A 47 -11.67 -14.01 1.50
CA ASP A 47 -11.65 -15.30 2.20
C ASP A 47 -10.21 -15.82 2.26
N PRO A 48 -9.61 -15.98 3.45
CA PRO A 48 -8.26 -16.55 3.58
C PRO A 48 -8.10 -17.94 2.93
N ALA A 49 -9.18 -18.70 2.79
CA ALA A 49 -9.15 -20.01 2.14
C ALA A 49 -8.90 -19.94 0.62
N SER A 50 -9.09 -18.77 -0.02
CA SER A 50 -8.80 -18.57 -1.44
C SER A 50 -7.30 -18.42 -1.74
N PHE A 51 -6.46 -18.32 -0.71
CA PHE A 51 -5.02 -18.11 -0.86
C PHE A 51 -4.23 -19.41 -0.71
N GLY A 52 -3.35 -19.67 -1.67
CA GLY A 52 -2.41 -20.78 -1.62
C GLY A 52 -1.19 -20.48 -0.72
N PRO A 53 -0.30 -21.48 -0.53
CA PRO A 53 0.92 -21.33 0.25
C PRO A 53 1.88 -20.27 -0.34
N ASP A 54 1.77 -19.97 -1.62
CA ASP A 54 2.60 -19.03 -2.36
C ASP A 54 1.89 -17.69 -2.64
N ALA A 55 0.90 -17.34 -1.84
CA ALA A 55 0.13 -16.10 -1.98
C ALA A 55 0.99 -14.81 -1.98
N HIS A 56 2.21 -14.89 -1.44
CA HIS A 56 3.21 -13.81 -1.48
C HIS A 56 3.93 -13.69 -2.85
N VAL A 57 3.72 -14.61 -3.78
CA VAL A 57 4.21 -14.52 -5.15
C VAL A 57 3.16 -13.78 -5.98
N ILE A 58 3.46 -12.54 -6.36
CA ILE A 58 2.52 -11.67 -7.07
C ILE A 58 3.04 -11.46 -8.50
N ASP A 59 2.46 -12.21 -9.45
CA ASP A 59 2.83 -12.19 -10.85
C ASP A 59 1.76 -11.55 -11.76
N HIS A 60 0.80 -10.86 -11.16
CA HIS A 60 -0.30 -10.24 -11.87
C HIS A 60 0.16 -9.32 -13.01
N ARG A 61 -0.43 -9.45 -14.19
CA ARG A 61 0.00 -8.76 -15.43
C ARG A 61 0.21 -7.26 -15.26
N PHE A 62 -0.66 -6.55 -14.53
CA PHE A 62 -0.60 -5.10 -14.34
C PHE A 62 0.01 -4.68 -13.00
N PHE A 63 0.29 -5.63 -12.12
CA PHE A 63 0.85 -5.35 -10.81
C PHE A 63 1.83 -6.45 -10.37
N PRO A 64 2.87 -6.74 -11.19
CA PRO A 64 3.87 -7.73 -10.81
C PRO A 64 4.78 -7.19 -9.70
N LEU A 65 5.00 -7.99 -8.66
CA LEU A 65 5.83 -7.61 -7.52
C LEU A 65 6.94 -8.66 -7.32
N GLU A 66 8.01 -8.56 -8.10
CA GLU A 66 9.19 -9.41 -7.97
C GLU A 66 10.12 -8.86 -6.87
N PRO A 67 10.49 -9.65 -5.84
CA PRO A 67 11.44 -9.23 -4.82
C PRO A 67 12.74 -8.68 -5.41
N GLY A 68 13.20 -7.53 -4.89
CA GLY A 68 14.35 -6.81 -5.40
C GLY A 68 14.03 -5.74 -6.44
N THR A 69 12.82 -5.71 -6.97
CA THR A 69 12.40 -4.63 -7.88
C THR A 69 12.13 -3.35 -7.12
N ARG A 70 12.65 -2.24 -7.66
CA ARG A 70 12.44 -0.89 -7.14
C ARG A 70 11.97 0.03 -8.24
N TRP A 71 10.85 0.68 -8.02
CA TRP A 71 10.35 1.78 -8.85
C TRP A 71 10.71 3.12 -8.22
N VAL A 72 11.17 4.05 -9.03
CA VAL A 72 11.45 5.43 -8.62
C VAL A 72 10.56 6.35 -9.43
N TYR A 73 9.72 7.10 -8.75
CA TYR A 73 8.84 8.09 -9.34
C TYR A 73 9.32 9.49 -9.01
N ARG A 74 9.07 10.43 -9.91
CA ARG A 74 9.26 11.86 -9.69
C ARG A 74 8.12 12.64 -10.30
N GLY A 75 7.83 13.76 -9.67
CA GLY A 75 6.80 14.67 -10.11
C GLY A 75 6.60 15.83 -9.16
N SER A 76 5.36 16.14 -8.86
CA SER A 76 4.99 17.24 -7.98
C SER A 76 3.63 16.99 -7.35
N SER A 77 3.42 17.53 -6.16
CA SER A 77 2.14 17.68 -5.49
C SER A 77 1.84 19.17 -5.25
N VAL A 78 0.66 19.46 -4.71
CA VAL A 78 0.28 20.82 -4.34
C VAL A 78 0.18 20.90 -2.82
N GLU A 79 0.96 21.77 -2.21
CA GLU A 79 0.84 22.12 -0.81
C GLU A 79 0.26 23.51 -0.66
N GLY A 80 -0.94 23.59 -0.14
CA GLY A 80 -1.68 24.83 -0.03
C GLY A 80 -1.93 25.47 -1.41
N ARG A 81 -1.04 26.39 -1.84
CA ARG A 81 -1.12 27.07 -3.16
C ARG A 81 0.12 26.86 -4.03
N GLU A 82 1.11 26.18 -3.50
CA GLU A 82 2.40 26.00 -4.16
C GLU A 82 2.52 24.59 -4.72
N ARG A 83 3.15 24.49 -5.87
CA ARG A 83 3.51 23.20 -6.46
C ARG A 83 4.93 22.86 -6.02
N VAL A 84 5.07 21.74 -5.32
CA VAL A 84 6.34 21.30 -4.74
C VAL A 84 6.85 20.02 -5.40
N PRO A 85 8.17 19.82 -5.49
CA PRO A 85 8.75 18.56 -5.98
C PRO A 85 8.36 17.39 -5.10
N HIS A 86 7.92 16.29 -5.74
CA HIS A 86 7.49 15.06 -5.08
C HIS A 86 8.24 13.85 -5.67
N ARG A 87 8.65 12.93 -4.82
CA ARG A 87 9.35 11.71 -5.21
C ARG A 87 8.90 10.53 -4.36
N VAL A 88 8.50 9.44 -5.00
CA VAL A 88 8.15 8.18 -4.37
C VAL A 88 9.14 7.10 -4.76
N VAL A 89 9.50 6.22 -3.82
CA VAL A 89 10.38 5.07 -4.04
C VAL A 89 9.76 3.82 -3.44
N PHE A 90 9.09 3.04 -4.27
CA PHE A 90 8.53 1.76 -3.88
C PHE A 90 9.55 0.64 -4.13
N THR A 91 9.72 -0.26 -3.17
CA THR A 91 10.63 -1.41 -3.27
C THR A 91 9.91 -2.67 -2.83
N VAL A 92 9.92 -3.70 -3.66
CA VAL A 92 9.50 -5.04 -3.27
C VAL A 92 10.61 -5.65 -2.43
N THR A 93 10.33 -5.96 -1.18
CA THR A 93 11.30 -6.59 -0.29
C THR A 93 11.38 -8.11 -0.55
N ASP A 94 12.35 -8.76 0.02
CA ASP A 94 12.43 -10.22 0.12
C ASP A 94 11.90 -10.73 1.46
N LEU A 95 10.90 -10.03 1.99
CA LEU A 95 10.23 -10.34 3.24
C LEU A 95 8.77 -10.70 3.01
N ARG A 96 8.26 -11.57 3.86
CA ARG A 96 6.85 -11.93 3.95
C ARG A 96 6.36 -11.81 5.39
N LYS A 97 5.06 -11.65 5.55
CA LYS A 97 4.38 -11.63 6.84
C LYS A 97 3.07 -12.42 6.76
N GLU A 98 2.75 -13.17 7.79
CA GLU A 98 1.41 -13.75 7.89
C GLU A 98 0.44 -12.72 8.47
N VAL A 99 -0.59 -12.37 7.69
CA VAL A 99 -1.69 -11.48 8.07
C VAL A 99 -3.00 -12.18 7.78
N ALA A 100 -3.89 -12.30 8.75
CA ALA A 100 -5.17 -13.00 8.60
C ALA A 100 -5.02 -14.43 8.03
N CYS A 101 -3.99 -15.17 8.44
CA CYS A 101 -3.58 -16.48 7.94
C CYS A 101 -3.16 -16.53 6.46
N VAL A 102 -2.95 -15.41 5.85
CA VAL A 102 -2.44 -15.28 4.48
C VAL A 102 -0.97 -14.86 4.52
N ARG A 103 -0.13 -15.55 3.76
CA ARG A 103 1.27 -15.15 3.57
C ARG A 103 1.34 -13.98 2.61
N THR A 104 1.62 -12.79 3.13
CA THR A 104 1.74 -11.57 2.34
C THR A 104 3.18 -11.28 1.95
N LEU A 105 3.37 -10.70 0.78
CA LEU A 105 4.61 -10.05 0.37
C LEU A 105 4.68 -8.66 1.02
N VAL A 106 5.87 -8.23 1.41
CA VAL A 106 6.07 -6.91 2.00
C VAL A 106 6.62 -5.93 0.97
N GLY A 107 5.84 -4.91 0.65
CA GLY A 107 6.28 -3.71 -0.04
C GLY A 107 6.86 -2.71 0.95
N TRP A 108 7.87 -1.94 0.53
CA TRP A 108 8.40 -0.81 1.29
C TRP A 108 8.34 0.45 0.46
N ASP A 109 7.47 1.36 0.85
CA ASP A 109 7.35 2.66 0.23
C ASP A 109 8.06 3.75 1.02
N ARG A 110 8.51 4.79 0.33
CA ARG A 110 9.12 6.00 0.89
C ARG A 110 8.75 7.19 0.06
N ASP A 111 8.17 8.16 0.72
CA ASP A 111 7.71 9.39 0.13
C ASP A 111 8.56 10.59 0.55
N PHE A 112 8.82 11.50 -0.40
CA PHE A 112 9.68 12.66 -0.21
C PHE A 112 9.06 13.88 -0.88
N VAL A 113 8.83 14.92 -0.11
CA VAL A 113 8.38 16.23 -0.58
C VAL A 113 9.51 17.23 -0.40
N GLU A 114 9.80 18.03 -1.43
CA GLU A 114 10.94 18.98 -1.45
C GLU A 114 12.32 18.35 -1.11
N GLY A 115 12.41 17.03 -1.22
CA GLY A 115 13.61 16.25 -0.89
C GLY A 115 13.66 15.74 0.55
N GLU A 116 12.79 16.23 1.43
CA GLU A 116 12.60 15.75 2.79
C GLU A 116 11.74 14.47 2.79
N LEU A 117 12.07 13.51 3.67
CA LEU A 117 11.25 12.33 3.88
C LEU A 117 10.00 12.73 4.65
N VAL A 118 8.82 12.40 4.13
CA VAL A 118 7.53 12.67 4.78
C VAL A 118 6.81 11.40 5.21
N GLU A 119 7.04 10.27 4.51
CA GLU A 119 6.44 9.00 4.88
C GLU A 119 7.35 7.81 4.58
N LYS A 120 7.23 6.77 5.40
CA LYS A 120 7.70 5.40 5.12
C LYS A 120 6.59 4.43 5.44
N GLU A 121 6.42 3.45 4.58
CA GLU A 121 5.34 2.50 4.72
C GLU A 121 5.77 1.07 4.43
N LEU A 122 5.31 0.12 5.26
CA LEU A 122 5.28 -1.30 4.95
C LEU A 122 3.86 -1.66 4.52
N ILE A 123 3.72 -2.25 3.34
CA ILE A 123 2.44 -2.65 2.74
C ILE A 123 2.42 -4.17 2.63
N PHE A 124 1.31 -4.80 3.04
CA PHE A 124 1.15 -6.26 3.06
C PHE A 124 0.19 -6.71 1.97
N LEU A 125 0.74 -7.34 0.94
CA LEU A 125 0.04 -7.71 -0.29
C LEU A 125 0.07 -9.22 -0.51
N ALA A 126 -1.00 -9.78 -1.09
CA ALA A 126 -1.08 -11.18 -1.47
C ALA A 126 -1.90 -11.36 -2.74
N GLN A 127 -1.59 -12.40 -3.52
CA GLN A 127 -2.37 -12.78 -4.69
C GLN A 127 -3.14 -14.07 -4.37
N ASP A 128 -4.45 -14.06 -4.62
CA ASP A 128 -5.28 -15.25 -4.44
C ASP A 128 -5.15 -16.23 -5.62
N ALA A 129 -5.81 -17.38 -5.51
CA ALA A 129 -5.77 -18.41 -6.54
C ALA A 129 -6.46 -18.01 -7.85
N GLU A 130 -7.31 -16.97 -7.85
CA GLU A 130 -7.97 -16.44 -9.02
C GLU A 130 -7.12 -15.36 -9.71
N GLY A 131 -6.10 -14.83 -9.03
CA GLY A 131 -5.18 -13.82 -9.56
C GLY A 131 -5.45 -12.40 -9.06
N THR A 132 -6.44 -12.19 -8.19
CA THR A 132 -6.68 -10.90 -7.55
C THR A 132 -5.57 -10.58 -6.57
N VAL A 133 -5.04 -9.36 -6.63
CA VAL A 133 -4.07 -8.87 -5.65
C VAL A 133 -4.79 -8.12 -4.56
N TRP A 134 -4.55 -8.56 -3.33
CA TRP A 134 -5.20 -8.05 -2.12
C TRP A 134 -4.26 -7.25 -1.25
N HIS A 135 -4.80 -6.24 -0.58
CA HIS A 135 -4.17 -5.43 0.44
C HIS A 135 -4.71 -5.84 1.82
N LEU A 136 -3.83 -6.39 2.65
CA LEU A 136 -4.23 -6.92 3.96
C LEU A 136 -3.85 -5.99 5.12
N GLY A 137 -3.28 -4.85 4.81
CA GLY A 137 -2.92 -3.83 5.78
C GLY A 137 -1.59 -3.17 5.49
N GLN A 138 -1.26 -2.19 6.34
CA GLN A 138 -0.06 -1.39 6.21
C GLN A 138 0.43 -0.88 7.56
N TYR A 139 1.68 -0.43 7.56
CA TYR A 139 2.29 0.31 8.65
C TYR A 139 2.97 1.55 8.06
N ALA A 140 2.28 2.68 8.15
CA ALA A 140 2.78 3.97 7.69
C ALA A 140 3.33 4.77 8.86
N GLU A 141 4.52 5.36 8.69
CA GLU A 141 5.18 6.28 9.62
C GLU A 141 5.30 7.66 8.97
N SER A 142 4.77 8.71 9.61
CA SER A 142 4.87 10.09 9.15
C SER A 142 6.07 10.81 9.78
N TYR A 143 6.65 11.75 9.03
CA TYR A 143 7.87 12.48 9.41
C TYR A 143 7.77 13.96 9.07
N ASP A 144 8.34 14.83 9.94
CA ASP A 144 8.71 16.22 9.62
C ASP A 144 10.24 16.31 9.58
N GLY A 145 10.80 16.20 8.37
CA GLY A 145 12.24 16.05 8.20
C GLY A 145 12.80 14.80 8.90
N PRO A 146 13.68 14.93 9.91
CA PRO A 146 14.21 13.78 10.67
C PRO A 146 13.29 13.32 11.81
N GLU A 147 12.27 14.11 12.18
CA GLU A 147 11.42 13.86 13.35
C GLU A 147 10.26 12.92 12.99
N PHE A 148 10.11 11.85 13.79
CA PHE A 148 8.96 10.95 13.70
C PHE A 148 7.74 11.62 14.34
N GLU A 149 6.67 11.82 13.59
CA GLU A 149 5.44 12.45 14.06
C GLU A 149 4.40 11.45 14.55
N GLY A 150 4.32 10.28 13.92
CA GLY A 150 3.33 9.29 14.26
C GLY A 150 3.31 8.11 13.31
N ALA A 151 2.41 7.17 13.59
CA ALA A 151 2.19 6.03 12.72
C ALA A 151 0.69 5.69 12.62
N ALA A 152 0.28 5.20 11.46
CA ALA A 152 -1.07 4.75 11.15
C ALA A 152 -1.07 3.26 10.76
N PRO A 153 -0.88 2.33 11.71
CA PRO A 153 -0.87 0.91 11.43
C PRO A 153 -2.29 0.36 11.39
N TRP A 154 -2.59 -0.45 10.37
CA TRP A 154 -3.77 -1.30 10.39
C TRP A 154 -3.48 -2.63 9.70
N LEU A 155 -4.02 -3.71 10.25
CA LEU A 155 -3.93 -5.06 9.71
C LEU A 155 -5.25 -5.77 9.89
N VAL A 156 -5.68 -6.49 8.88
CA VAL A 156 -6.85 -7.37 8.95
C VAL A 156 -6.66 -8.40 10.07
N GLY A 157 -7.68 -8.53 10.93
CA GLY A 157 -7.65 -9.44 12.08
C GLY A 157 -6.95 -8.92 13.34
N TYR A 158 -6.27 -7.76 13.28
CA TYR A 158 -5.59 -7.15 14.42
C TYR A 158 -6.18 -5.81 14.85
N LEU A 159 -6.64 -5.01 13.90
CA LEU A 159 -7.46 -3.83 14.19
C LEU A 159 -8.93 -4.23 14.02
N GLU A 160 -9.73 -4.12 15.08
CA GLU A 160 -11.15 -4.45 15.03
C GLU A 160 -11.86 -3.59 13.97
N GLY A 161 -12.56 -4.26 13.04
CA GLY A 161 -13.24 -3.60 11.93
C GLY A 161 -12.36 -3.30 10.72
N ALA A 162 -11.06 -3.55 10.75
CA ALA A 162 -10.23 -3.44 9.55
C ALA A 162 -10.61 -4.50 8.51
N MET A 163 -10.69 -4.09 7.24
CA MET A 163 -11.09 -4.97 6.12
C MET A 163 -10.01 -5.00 5.05
N ALA A 164 -9.75 -6.20 4.51
CA ALA A 164 -8.91 -6.36 3.34
C ALA A 164 -9.54 -5.68 2.12
N GLY A 165 -8.71 -5.16 1.24
CA GLY A 165 -9.15 -4.58 -0.02
C GLY A 165 -8.44 -5.17 -1.23
N ILE A 166 -8.88 -4.75 -2.40
CA ILE A 166 -8.36 -5.20 -3.69
C ILE A 166 -7.44 -4.12 -4.25
N MET A 167 -6.15 -4.42 -4.39
CA MET A 167 -5.18 -3.55 -5.07
C MET A 167 -5.25 -3.70 -6.59
N MET A 168 -5.56 -4.91 -7.07
CA MET A 168 -5.72 -5.17 -8.50
C MET A 168 -6.66 -6.34 -8.73
N LEU A 169 -7.71 -6.13 -9.51
CA LEU A 169 -8.63 -7.18 -9.94
C LEU A 169 -7.90 -8.19 -10.83
N ASP A 170 -8.23 -9.48 -10.71
CA ASP A 170 -7.73 -10.55 -11.60
C ASP A 170 -7.87 -10.21 -13.08
N HIS A 171 -9.06 -9.74 -13.46
CA HIS A 171 -9.42 -9.35 -14.81
C HIS A 171 -10.03 -7.95 -14.82
N PRO A 172 -9.21 -6.86 -14.68
CA PRO A 172 -9.74 -5.51 -14.61
C PRO A 172 -10.50 -5.14 -15.89
N ARG A 173 -11.77 -4.78 -15.78
CA ARG A 173 -12.66 -4.43 -16.91
C ARG A 173 -13.36 -3.10 -16.67
N VAL A 174 -13.47 -2.29 -17.72
CA VAL A 174 -14.29 -1.07 -17.70
C VAL A 174 -15.75 -1.45 -17.44
N GLY A 175 -16.39 -0.74 -16.52
CA GLY A 175 -17.78 -1.01 -16.12
C GLY A 175 -17.91 -1.98 -14.93
N THR A 176 -16.83 -2.57 -14.43
CA THR A 176 -16.85 -3.23 -13.12
C THR A 176 -17.23 -2.20 -12.04
N PRO A 177 -18.11 -2.54 -11.08
CA PRO A 177 -18.39 -1.67 -9.94
C PRO A 177 -17.11 -1.27 -9.19
N SER A 178 -17.14 -0.13 -8.51
CA SER A 178 -16.00 0.25 -7.66
C SER A 178 -15.83 -0.74 -6.52
N TYR A 179 -14.59 -1.00 -6.20
CA TYR A 179 -14.16 -1.91 -5.11
C TYR A 179 -13.36 -1.14 -4.06
N SER A 180 -13.34 -1.64 -2.83
CA SER A 180 -12.53 -1.10 -1.76
C SER A 180 -11.08 -1.57 -1.91
N GLU A 181 -10.12 -0.68 -1.67
CA GLU A 181 -8.69 -1.00 -1.58
C GLU A 181 -8.28 -1.37 -0.16
N GLY A 182 -9.24 -1.37 0.77
CA GLY A 182 -9.14 -1.70 2.17
C GLY A 182 -9.96 -0.74 3.02
N PHE A 183 -10.01 -1.02 4.31
CA PHE A 183 -10.66 -0.14 5.27
C PHE A 183 -9.98 -0.20 6.62
N ALA A 184 -9.65 0.97 7.16
CA ALA A 184 -9.23 1.14 8.53
C ALA A 184 -10.22 2.03 9.29
N PRO A 185 -10.83 1.52 10.38
CA PRO A 185 -11.72 2.34 11.20
C PRO A 185 -10.94 3.37 12.01
N PRO A 186 -11.62 4.26 12.76
CA PRO A 186 -10.95 5.14 13.72
C PRO A 186 -9.93 4.40 14.60
N PRO A 187 -8.79 4.99 14.92
CA PRO A 187 -8.43 6.40 14.70
C PRO A 187 -7.82 6.69 13.32
N TYR A 188 -7.59 5.69 12.47
CA TYR A 188 -6.81 5.83 11.24
C TYR A 188 -7.64 6.29 10.03
N TYR A 189 -8.95 5.97 9.96
CA TYR A 189 -9.89 6.43 8.92
C TYR A 189 -9.35 6.32 7.48
N TRP A 190 -9.00 5.13 7.05
CA TRP A 190 -8.65 4.87 5.66
C TRP A 190 -9.80 4.14 4.96
N ASP A 191 -10.29 4.64 3.82
CA ASP A 191 -11.43 4.08 3.08
C ASP A 191 -11.31 4.43 1.59
N ASP A 192 -10.26 3.93 0.95
CA ASP A 192 -10.05 4.16 -0.47
C ASP A 192 -10.80 3.14 -1.31
N ARG A 193 -11.33 3.63 -2.42
CA ARG A 193 -12.01 2.83 -3.43
C ARG A 193 -11.42 3.08 -4.79
N ALA A 194 -11.44 2.04 -5.62
CA ALA A 194 -10.95 2.10 -6.99
C ALA A 194 -11.99 1.66 -7.99
N ARG A 195 -11.81 2.08 -9.24
CA ARG A 195 -12.56 1.57 -10.39
C ARG A 195 -11.75 1.64 -11.68
N VAL A 196 -11.98 0.69 -12.57
CA VAL A 196 -11.37 0.67 -13.89
C VAL A 196 -12.10 1.65 -14.81
N VAL A 197 -11.39 2.67 -15.33
CA VAL A 197 -11.97 3.70 -16.20
C VAL A 197 -11.59 3.56 -17.67
N ALA A 198 -10.39 3.01 -17.97
CA ALA A 198 -9.99 2.77 -19.36
C ALA A 198 -8.97 1.62 -19.46
N ARG A 199 -8.86 1.05 -20.66
CA ARG A 199 -7.87 0.03 -21.03
C ARG A 199 -7.36 0.27 -22.45
N GLY A 200 -6.19 -0.30 -22.76
CA GLY A 200 -5.62 -0.19 -24.09
C GLY A 200 -5.08 1.20 -24.42
N LEU A 201 -4.76 1.97 -23.37
CA LEU A 201 -4.16 3.29 -23.53
C LEU A 201 -2.68 3.19 -23.87
N GLU A 202 -2.12 4.28 -24.35
CA GLU A 202 -0.69 4.49 -24.52
C GLU A 202 -0.21 5.59 -23.60
N THR A 203 0.98 5.45 -23.03
CA THR A 203 1.62 6.50 -22.21
C THR A 203 3.13 6.44 -22.33
N CYS A 204 3.76 7.61 -22.36
CA CYS A 204 5.22 7.73 -22.27
C CYS A 204 5.61 8.45 -21.00
N VAL A 205 6.60 7.91 -20.31
CA VAL A 205 7.22 8.47 -19.10
C VAL A 205 8.75 8.37 -19.26
N PRO A 206 9.57 9.01 -18.42
CA PRO A 206 11.03 8.94 -18.57
C PRO A 206 11.61 7.52 -18.60
N ALA A 207 10.97 6.54 -17.97
CA ALA A 207 11.40 5.13 -18.00
C ALA A 207 11.10 4.40 -19.32
N GLY A 208 10.17 4.91 -20.14
CA GLY A 208 9.80 4.30 -21.43
C GLY A 208 8.42 4.69 -21.92
N CYS A 209 8.07 4.18 -23.11
CA CYS A 209 6.72 4.24 -23.65
C CYS A 209 6.05 2.88 -23.54
N TYR A 210 4.78 2.87 -23.15
CA TYR A 210 4.00 1.67 -22.86
C TYR A 210 2.67 1.72 -23.61
N ASP A 211 2.27 0.59 -24.14
CA ASP A 211 0.97 0.33 -24.73
C ASP A 211 0.09 -0.56 -23.83
N GLN A 212 -1.17 -0.77 -24.22
CA GLN A 212 -2.13 -1.59 -23.48
C GLN A 212 -2.28 -1.18 -22.00
N VAL A 213 -2.02 0.09 -21.70
CA VAL A 213 -2.07 0.63 -20.34
C VAL A 213 -3.50 0.59 -19.80
N LEU A 214 -3.61 0.15 -18.55
CA LEU A 214 -4.82 0.17 -17.73
C LEU A 214 -4.87 1.48 -16.96
N LEU A 215 -6.03 2.14 -16.92
CA LEU A 215 -6.27 3.32 -16.07
C LEU A 215 -7.28 2.96 -14.98
N ILE A 216 -6.84 3.10 -13.75
CA ILE A 216 -7.64 3.00 -12.53
C ILE A 216 -7.81 4.39 -11.94
N GLU A 217 -8.99 4.67 -11.43
CA GLU A 217 -9.32 5.87 -10.69
C GLU A 217 -9.58 5.50 -9.24
N GLU A 218 -8.84 6.12 -8.34
CA GLU A 218 -8.98 5.95 -6.89
C GLU A 218 -9.67 7.18 -6.28
N PHE A 219 -10.45 6.97 -5.24
CA PHE A 219 -11.22 8.03 -4.58
C PHE A 219 -11.67 7.62 -3.19
N GLU A 220 -11.75 8.59 -2.32
CA GLU A 220 -12.41 8.45 -1.01
C GLU A 220 -13.90 8.80 -1.13
N PRO A 221 -14.83 7.96 -0.64
CA PRO A 221 -16.28 8.26 -0.66
C PRO A 221 -16.63 9.56 0.08
N THR A 222 -15.82 9.93 1.08
CA THR A 222 -16.01 11.14 1.89
C THR A 222 -15.54 12.42 1.21
N LYS A 223 -14.75 12.32 0.12
CA LYS A 223 -14.22 13.45 -0.67
C LYS A 223 -14.78 13.46 -2.11
N PRO A 224 -16.08 13.65 -2.31
CA PRO A 224 -16.69 13.56 -3.63
C PRO A 224 -16.10 14.60 -4.58
N GLY A 225 -15.71 14.15 -5.79
CA GLY A 225 -15.12 15.01 -6.81
C GLY A 225 -13.62 15.21 -6.69
N ALA A 226 -12.93 14.45 -5.84
CA ALA A 226 -11.49 14.29 -5.80
C ALA A 226 -11.13 12.88 -6.29
N PHE A 227 -10.18 12.76 -7.23
CA PHE A 227 -9.80 11.51 -7.84
C PHE A 227 -8.32 11.46 -8.16
N GLN A 228 -7.65 10.39 -7.74
CA GLN A 228 -6.31 10.03 -8.20
C GLN A 228 -6.43 9.08 -9.41
N LEU A 229 -5.53 9.21 -10.37
CA LEU A 229 -5.51 8.44 -11.60
C LEU A 229 -4.21 7.64 -11.66
N LYS A 230 -4.29 6.32 -11.61
CA LYS A 230 -3.13 5.43 -11.70
C LYS A 230 -3.11 4.69 -13.04
N PHE A 231 -1.99 4.80 -13.74
CA PHE A 231 -1.75 4.18 -15.03
C PHE A 231 -0.83 2.99 -14.86
N TYR A 232 -1.31 1.80 -15.18
CA TYR A 232 -0.59 0.54 -15.02
C TYR A 232 -0.19 -0.02 -16.38
N ALA A 233 1.11 -0.19 -16.61
CA ALA A 233 1.63 -0.85 -17.81
C ALA A 233 1.76 -2.37 -17.59
N PRO A 234 1.44 -3.19 -18.62
CA PRO A 234 1.59 -4.63 -18.53
C PRO A 234 3.04 -5.01 -18.18
N HIS A 235 3.21 -5.95 -17.25
CA HIS A 235 4.48 -6.50 -16.79
C HIS A 235 5.45 -5.49 -16.16
N VAL A 236 4.98 -4.28 -15.87
CA VAL A 236 5.77 -3.21 -15.23
C VAL A 236 5.13 -2.74 -13.92
N GLY A 237 3.81 -2.64 -13.89
CA GLY A 237 3.08 -2.05 -12.76
C GLY A 237 2.73 -0.58 -13.00
N PRO A 238 2.54 0.22 -11.94
CA PRO A 238 2.19 1.63 -12.07
C PRO A 238 3.32 2.42 -12.72
N VAL A 239 3.00 3.19 -13.77
CA VAL A 239 3.99 3.98 -14.52
C VAL A 239 3.73 5.49 -14.42
N ARG A 240 2.52 5.88 -14.03
CA ARG A 240 2.14 7.27 -13.90
C ARG A 240 1.01 7.42 -12.89
N VAL A 241 1.08 8.48 -12.10
CA VAL A 241 -0.02 9.01 -11.28
C VAL A 241 -0.42 10.37 -11.83
N GLY A 242 -1.69 10.67 -11.81
CA GLY A 242 -2.27 11.97 -12.13
C GLY A 242 -3.52 12.18 -11.30
N TRP A 243 -4.26 13.22 -11.61
CA TRP A 243 -5.45 13.57 -10.85
C TRP A 243 -6.55 14.12 -11.77
N ARG A 244 -7.76 14.12 -11.26
CA ARG A 244 -8.89 14.86 -11.84
C ARG A 244 -9.91 15.25 -10.78
N GLY A 245 -10.76 16.18 -11.13
CA GLY A 245 -11.84 16.63 -10.25
C GLY A 245 -11.59 18.02 -9.69
N ARG A 246 -12.69 18.69 -9.32
CA ARG A 246 -12.62 20.08 -8.83
C ARG A 246 -12.19 20.15 -7.36
N ASN A 247 -12.46 19.08 -6.62
CA ASN A 247 -12.20 18.98 -5.19
C ASN A 247 -10.90 18.25 -4.87
N GLU A 248 -10.10 17.91 -5.91
CA GLU A 248 -8.77 17.35 -5.70
C GLU A 248 -7.81 18.44 -5.23
N GLU A 249 -7.33 18.32 -4.02
CA GLU A 249 -6.49 19.31 -3.34
C GLU A 249 -5.01 19.05 -3.56
N GLU A 250 -4.58 17.81 -3.49
CA GLU A 250 -3.15 17.43 -3.59
C GLU A 250 -2.62 17.52 -5.03
N ARG A 251 -3.47 17.26 -6.01
CA ARG A 251 -3.16 17.37 -7.44
C ARG A 251 -1.84 16.74 -7.82
N GLU A 252 -1.64 15.56 -7.27
CA GLU A 252 -0.40 14.82 -7.45
C GLU A 252 -0.18 14.42 -8.91
N VAL A 253 1.04 14.58 -9.37
CA VAL A 253 1.51 14.04 -10.65
C VAL A 253 2.84 13.37 -10.42
N LEU A 254 2.90 12.05 -10.65
CA LEU A 254 4.13 11.27 -10.61
C LEU A 254 4.34 10.53 -11.92
N THR A 255 5.58 10.37 -12.35
CA THR A 255 5.96 9.55 -13.49
C THR A 255 7.09 8.62 -13.11
N LEU A 256 7.03 7.39 -13.60
CA LEU A 256 8.10 6.43 -13.43
C LEU A 256 9.34 6.92 -14.17
N VAL A 257 10.44 7.14 -13.44
CA VAL A 257 11.71 7.58 -14.01
C VAL A 257 12.71 6.45 -14.12
N LYS A 258 12.57 5.40 -13.29
CA LYS A 258 13.50 4.28 -13.27
C LYS A 258 12.89 3.04 -12.62
N VAL A 259 13.16 1.88 -13.19
CA VAL A 259 13.04 0.55 -12.56
C VAL A 259 14.44 0.02 -12.31
N VAL A 260 14.69 -0.50 -11.11
CA VAL A 260 16.00 -1.03 -10.70
C VAL A 260 15.79 -2.41 -10.10
N HIS A 261 16.62 -3.36 -10.49
CA HIS A 261 16.77 -4.62 -9.77
C HIS A 261 17.96 -4.49 -8.80
N LEU A 262 17.68 -4.69 -7.52
CA LEU A 262 18.67 -4.51 -6.47
C LEU A 262 19.61 -5.72 -6.38
N ASP A 263 20.88 -5.47 -6.15
CA ASP A 263 21.84 -6.51 -5.78
C ASP A 263 21.64 -6.96 -4.31
N GLN A 264 22.31 -8.02 -3.93
CA GLN A 264 22.20 -8.62 -2.59
C GLN A 264 22.53 -7.63 -1.46
N GLU A 265 23.52 -6.76 -1.66
CA GLU A 265 23.92 -5.78 -0.65
C GLU A 265 22.86 -4.70 -0.48
N ALA A 266 22.30 -4.21 -1.57
CA ALA A 266 21.18 -3.26 -1.55
C ALA A 266 19.92 -3.87 -0.93
N MET A 267 19.64 -5.15 -1.21
CA MET A 267 18.52 -5.87 -0.58
C MET A 267 18.73 -6.07 0.91
N ALA A 268 19.94 -6.40 1.35
CA ALA A 268 20.23 -6.51 2.79
C ALA A 268 19.97 -5.19 3.54
N ARG A 269 20.27 -4.04 2.92
CA ARG A 269 19.94 -2.72 3.49
C ARG A 269 18.44 -2.47 3.54
N VAL A 270 17.69 -2.84 2.51
CA VAL A 270 16.22 -2.74 2.45
C VAL A 270 15.61 -3.60 3.55
N ARG A 271 16.01 -4.85 3.64
CA ARG A 271 15.56 -5.79 4.68
C ARG A 271 15.80 -5.24 6.08
N ALA A 272 17.02 -4.78 6.38
CA ALA A 272 17.34 -4.20 7.67
C ALA A 272 16.46 -2.98 8.00
N ALA A 273 16.14 -2.13 7.02
CA ALA A 273 15.28 -0.98 7.22
C ALA A 273 13.81 -1.38 7.47
N ALA A 274 13.28 -2.35 6.73
CA ALA A 274 11.92 -2.87 6.92
C ALA A 274 11.77 -3.55 8.29
N LEU A 275 12.72 -4.39 8.70
CA LEU A 275 12.76 -5.02 10.02
C LEU A 275 12.84 -3.98 11.16
N ALA A 276 13.60 -2.90 10.97
CA ALA A 276 13.66 -1.81 11.94
C ALA A 276 12.34 -1.03 12.05
N MET A 277 11.58 -0.89 10.97
CA MET A 277 10.23 -0.33 11.01
C MET A 277 9.28 -1.24 11.76
N GLU A 278 9.26 -2.53 11.45
CA GLU A 278 8.40 -3.50 12.14
C GLU A 278 8.70 -3.55 13.65
N ALA A 279 9.96 -3.48 14.04
CA ALA A 279 10.35 -3.49 15.46
C ALA A 279 9.79 -2.30 16.25
N ARG A 280 9.48 -1.17 15.58
CA ARG A 280 8.82 0.00 16.19
C ARG A 280 7.31 -0.13 16.20
N ALA A 281 6.74 -0.96 15.37
CA ALA A 281 5.30 -1.14 15.21
C ALA A 281 4.71 -1.97 16.37
N ASN A 282 4.63 -1.38 17.56
CA ASN A 282 4.17 -2.06 18.78
C ASN A 282 2.80 -2.76 18.64
N VAL A 283 1.94 -2.28 17.73
CA VAL A 283 0.65 -2.91 17.43
C VAL A 283 0.80 -4.33 16.87
N TYR A 284 1.97 -4.65 16.33
CA TYR A 284 2.26 -5.98 15.79
C TYR A 284 2.87 -6.93 16.81
N GLY A 285 3.03 -6.56 18.07
CA GLY A 285 3.58 -7.43 19.12
C GLY A 285 2.85 -8.76 19.32
N LEU A 286 1.65 -8.92 18.73
CA LEU A 286 0.87 -10.16 18.72
C LEU A 286 0.84 -10.82 17.33
N THR A 287 1.47 -10.23 16.33
CA THR A 287 1.51 -10.76 14.96
C THR A 287 2.73 -11.64 14.76
N SER A 288 2.69 -12.54 13.76
CA SER A 288 3.89 -13.24 13.30
C SER A 288 4.95 -12.22 12.84
N PRO A 289 6.23 -12.42 13.16
CA PRO A 289 7.29 -11.51 12.71
C PRO A 289 7.43 -11.55 11.18
N LEU A 290 8.11 -10.55 10.63
CA LEU A 290 8.60 -10.60 9.24
C LEU A 290 9.57 -11.77 9.09
N GLU A 291 9.43 -12.52 8.00
CA GLU A 291 10.28 -13.65 7.63
C GLU A 291 10.95 -13.38 6.28
N GLU A 292 12.20 -13.82 6.13
CA GLU A 292 12.88 -13.81 4.83
C GLU A 292 12.23 -14.84 3.88
N ILE A 293 12.03 -14.44 2.62
CA ILE A 293 11.65 -15.36 1.56
C ILE A 293 12.92 -16.11 1.15
N PRO A 294 12.96 -17.47 1.24
CA PRO A 294 14.12 -18.21 0.81
C PRO A 294 14.43 -17.92 -0.67
N PRO A 295 15.71 -17.86 -1.04
CA PRO A 295 16.07 -17.75 -2.45
C PRO A 295 15.57 -18.98 -3.20
N PRO A 296 15.17 -18.82 -4.49
CA PRO A 296 14.64 -19.90 -5.34
C PRO A 296 15.64 -21.02 -5.58
#